data_c04edf07e18670e4e73c76fb8002e116
#
_entry.id   c04edf07e18670e4e73c76fb8002e116
#
_cell.length_a   1.000
_cell.length_b   1.000
_cell.length_c   1.000
_cell.angle_alpha   90.00
_cell.angle_beta   90.00
_cell.angle_gamma   90.00
#
_symmetry.space_group_name_H-M   'P 1'
#
loop_
_entity.id
_entity.type
_entity.pdbx_description
1 polymer ?
#
loop_
_entity_poly.entity_id
_entity_poly.type
_entity_poly.pdbx_seq_one_letter_code
_entity_poly.pdbx_strand_id
1 'polypeptide(L)'
;TVLVAYPLSRRTLFGRDAIMIFIVFTMIFYGGLIPTYLVVKNLGMIDTRWALLIPQAIAAWQVIIARTFFQVSIPEELAEAAELDGCSDLRFLWSVVLPLSKPILAVLVLMYAVGQWNAYFDALLYLKSAALHPLQLVLRSILILNTTTSGSMEASVMVERQQMADLLKYSLIVVGSLPVLLIYPFAQRYFVKGMLIGSVKG
;
A
#
# COMPACT_ATOMS: atom_id res chain seq x y z
N THR A 1 2.57 -9.30 -2.99
CA THR A 1 1.74 -9.08 -4.21
C THR A 1 2.39 -9.70 -5.44
N VAL A 2 3.63 -9.36 -5.83
CA VAL A 2 4.28 -9.87 -7.05
C VAL A 2 4.38 -11.40 -7.07
N LEU A 3 4.82 -12.02 -5.97
CA LEU A 3 4.95 -13.47 -5.83
C LEU A 3 3.60 -14.23 -5.96
N VAL A 4 2.49 -13.54 -5.72
CA VAL A 4 1.15 -14.10 -5.92
C VAL A 4 0.64 -13.80 -7.33
N ALA A 5 0.82 -12.58 -7.81
CA ALA A 5 0.29 -12.13 -9.09
C ALA A 5 0.96 -12.81 -10.30
N TYR A 6 2.28 -13.04 -10.24
CA TYR A 6 3.00 -13.64 -11.35
C TYR A 6 2.57 -15.10 -11.63
N PRO A 7 2.56 -16.04 -10.66
CA PRO A 7 2.04 -17.38 -10.93
C PRO A 7 0.59 -17.38 -11.42
N LEU A 8 -0.25 -16.52 -10.87
CA LEU A 8 -1.65 -16.37 -11.29
C LEU A 8 -1.81 -15.79 -12.70
N SER A 9 -0.78 -15.18 -13.26
CA SER A 9 -0.76 -14.72 -14.66
C SER A 9 -0.49 -15.84 -15.65
N ARG A 10 0.19 -16.92 -15.21
CA ARG A 10 0.61 -18.05 -16.06
C ARG A 10 -0.58 -18.99 -16.32
N ARG A 11 -0.70 -19.48 -17.56
CA ARG A 11 -1.75 -20.46 -17.94
C ARG A 11 -1.47 -21.84 -17.40
N THR A 12 -0.22 -22.15 -17.15
CA THR A 12 0.25 -23.45 -16.64
C THR A 12 -0.15 -23.71 -15.18
N LEU A 13 -0.46 -22.65 -14.40
CA LEU A 13 -0.85 -22.83 -13.00
C LEU A 13 -2.25 -23.45 -12.88
N PHE A 14 -2.28 -24.68 -12.35
CA PHE A 14 -3.53 -25.35 -12.04
C PHE A 14 -4.33 -24.58 -10.96
N GLY A 15 -5.64 -24.41 -11.17
CA GLY A 15 -6.52 -23.74 -10.20
C GLY A 15 -6.40 -22.22 -10.12
N ARG A 16 -5.63 -21.58 -11.02
CA ARG A 16 -5.42 -20.11 -11.02
C ARG A 16 -6.71 -19.30 -10.95
N ASP A 17 -7.75 -19.74 -11.67
CA ASP A 17 -9.03 -19.03 -11.75
C ASP A 17 -9.81 -19.16 -10.45
N ALA A 18 -9.76 -20.32 -9.78
CA ALA A 18 -10.36 -20.53 -8.46
C ALA A 18 -9.67 -19.65 -7.40
N ILE A 19 -8.33 -19.59 -7.40
CA ILE A 19 -7.57 -18.72 -6.50
C ILE A 19 -7.91 -17.25 -6.76
N MET A 20 -8.05 -16.87 -8.05
CA MET A 20 -8.38 -15.51 -8.40
C MET A 20 -9.80 -15.12 -7.96
N ILE A 21 -10.77 -16.02 -8.11
CA ILE A 21 -12.15 -15.84 -7.61
C ILE A 21 -12.11 -15.67 -6.09
N PHE A 22 -11.31 -16.46 -5.37
CA PHE A 22 -11.17 -16.34 -3.92
C PHE A 22 -10.58 -14.98 -3.52
N ILE A 23 -9.55 -14.48 -4.24
CA ILE A 23 -8.97 -13.16 -4.01
C ILE A 23 -10.02 -12.06 -4.25
N VAL A 24 -10.77 -12.14 -5.34
CA VAL A 24 -11.85 -11.17 -5.65
C VAL A 24 -12.97 -11.26 -4.60
N PHE A 25 -13.31 -12.47 -4.15
CA PHE A 25 -14.29 -12.65 -3.08
C PHE A 25 -13.90 -11.89 -1.80
N THR A 26 -12.62 -11.87 -1.43
CA THR A 26 -12.14 -11.13 -0.25
C THR A 26 -12.29 -9.61 -0.37
N MET A 27 -12.45 -9.07 -1.59
CA MET A 27 -12.74 -7.64 -1.78
C MET A 27 -14.19 -7.29 -1.46
N ILE A 28 -15.11 -8.22 -1.73
CA ILE A 28 -16.56 -8.02 -1.56
C ILE A 28 -16.95 -8.39 -0.12
N PHE A 29 -16.41 -9.49 0.38
CA PHE A 29 -16.71 -10.04 1.70
C PHE A 29 -15.56 -9.75 2.66
N TYR A 30 -15.65 -8.63 3.35
CA TYR A 30 -14.70 -8.24 4.38
C TYR A 30 -15.20 -8.70 5.77
N GLY A 31 -14.37 -9.41 6.51
CA GLY A 31 -14.73 -9.95 7.83
C GLY A 31 -14.99 -8.89 8.91
N GLY A 32 -14.59 -7.64 8.66
CA GLY A 32 -14.78 -6.52 9.58
C GLY A 32 -13.58 -6.28 10.51
N LEU A 33 -13.67 -5.17 11.23
CA LEU A 33 -12.61 -4.68 12.09
C LEU A 33 -12.31 -5.61 13.27
N ILE A 34 -13.37 -6.08 13.95
CA ILE A 34 -13.24 -6.88 15.17
C ILE A 34 -12.58 -8.25 14.88
N PRO A 35 -13.03 -9.05 13.90
CA PRO A 35 -12.35 -10.29 13.52
C PRO A 35 -10.88 -10.08 13.13
N THR A 36 -10.57 -9.03 12.35
CA THR A 36 -9.19 -8.74 11.96
C THR A 36 -8.33 -8.40 13.17
N TYR A 37 -8.85 -7.59 14.10
CA TYR A 37 -8.15 -7.27 15.35
C TYR A 37 -7.87 -8.52 16.19
N LEU A 38 -8.85 -9.43 16.30
CA LEU A 38 -8.68 -10.68 17.06
C LEU A 38 -7.61 -11.58 16.45
N VAL A 39 -7.55 -11.66 15.11
CA VAL A 39 -6.50 -12.44 14.42
C VAL A 39 -5.12 -11.83 14.70
N VAL A 40 -4.96 -10.51 14.54
CA VAL A 40 -3.69 -9.79 14.82
C VAL A 40 -3.27 -9.99 16.28
N LYS A 41 -4.22 -9.91 17.22
CA LYS A 41 -3.99 -10.15 18.65
C LYS A 41 -3.56 -11.58 18.94
N ASN A 42 -4.27 -12.57 18.39
CA ASN A 42 -3.97 -13.99 18.61
C ASN A 42 -2.61 -14.40 18.03
N LEU A 43 -2.17 -13.75 16.96
CA LEU A 43 -0.84 -13.93 16.38
C LEU A 43 0.27 -13.19 17.16
N GLY A 44 -0.07 -12.51 18.28
CA GLY A 44 0.91 -11.81 19.10
C GLY A 44 1.55 -10.59 18.44
N MET A 45 0.92 -10.03 17.38
CA MET A 45 1.49 -8.91 16.63
C MET A 45 1.17 -7.54 17.22
N ILE A 46 0.28 -7.44 18.23
CA ILE A 46 -0.07 -6.17 18.88
C ILE A 46 1.19 -5.48 19.41
N ASP A 47 1.26 -4.17 19.24
CA ASP A 47 2.38 -3.29 19.59
C ASP A 47 3.69 -3.63 18.86
N THR A 48 3.58 -4.12 17.63
CA THR A 48 4.71 -4.37 16.73
C THR A 48 4.46 -3.74 15.37
N ARG A 49 5.54 -3.45 14.62
CA ARG A 49 5.44 -2.98 13.22
C ARG A 49 4.78 -4.01 12.30
N TRP A 50 4.86 -5.30 12.65
CA TRP A 50 4.24 -6.38 11.87
C TRP A 50 2.73 -6.29 11.83
N ALA A 51 2.09 -5.75 12.88
CA ALA A 51 0.64 -5.51 12.89
C ALA A 51 0.17 -4.54 11.80
N LEU A 52 1.04 -3.63 11.34
CA LEU A 52 0.72 -2.70 10.26
C LEU A 52 1.05 -3.27 8.87
N LEU A 53 2.06 -4.14 8.79
CA LEU A 53 2.59 -4.61 7.50
C LEU A 53 1.91 -5.89 7.01
N ILE A 54 1.74 -6.89 7.89
CA ILE A 54 1.27 -8.23 7.51
C ILE A 54 -0.19 -8.23 7.04
N PRO A 55 -1.16 -7.61 7.73
CA PRO A 55 -2.55 -7.62 7.29
C PRO A 55 -2.76 -6.96 5.92
N GLN A 56 -1.90 -6.03 5.54
CA GLN A 56 -1.96 -5.29 4.27
C GLN A 56 -0.91 -5.75 3.24
N ALA A 57 -0.13 -6.81 3.52
CA ALA A 57 0.95 -7.27 2.64
C ALA A 57 0.46 -7.72 1.26
N ILE A 58 -0.77 -8.21 1.18
CA ILE A 58 -1.42 -8.63 -0.07
C ILE A 58 -2.76 -7.91 -0.16
N ALA A 59 -2.85 -6.96 -1.06
CA ALA A 59 -4.12 -6.30 -1.38
C ALA A 59 -4.65 -6.83 -2.71
N ALA A 60 -5.89 -7.27 -2.72
CA ALA A 60 -6.50 -7.95 -3.88
C ALA A 60 -6.46 -7.06 -5.14
N TRP A 61 -6.72 -5.76 -5.00
CA TRP A 61 -6.66 -4.81 -6.11
C TRP A 61 -5.27 -4.75 -6.74
N GLN A 62 -4.20 -4.68 -5.95
CA GLN A 62 -2.83 -4.68 -6.43
C GLN A 62 -2.45 -6.01 -7.10
N VAL A 63 -3.00 -7.14 -6.62
CA VAL A 63 -2.81 -8.45 -7.26
C VAL A 63 -3.44 -8.46 -8.63
N ILE A 64 -4.67 -7.95 -8.79
CA ILE A 64 -5.39 -7.88 -10.07
C ILE A 64 -4.59 -7.06 -11.09
N ILE A 65 -4.17 -5.85 -10.69
CA ILE A 65 -3.40 -4.96 -11.57
C ILE A 65 -2.07 -5.62 -11.99
N ALA A 66 -1.33 -6.17 -11.04
CA ALA A 66 -0.05 -6.82 -11.32
C ALA A 66 -0.22 -8.06 -12.22
N ARG A 67 -1.22 -8.91 -11.95
CA ARG A 67 -1.55 -10.07 -12.78
C ARG A 67 -1.86 -9.66 -14.21
N THR A 68 -2.72 -8.67 -14.39
CA THR A 68 -3.09 -8.18 -15.72
C THR A 68 -1.89 -7.65 -16.48
N PHE A 69 -1.02 -6.88 -15.80
CA PHE A 69 0.22 -6.42 -16.39
C PHE A 69 1.11 -7.58 -16.85
N PHE A 70 1.33 -8.59 -16.02
CA PHE A 70 2.15 -9.77 -16.38
C PHE A 70 1.56 -10.53 -17.56
N GLN A 71 0.24 -10.70 -17.63
CA GLN A 71 -0.43 -11.37 -18.74
C GLN A 71 -0.25 -10.66 -20.08
N VAL A 72 -0.20 -9.31 -20.07
CA VAL A 72 -0.07 -8.51 -21.29
C VAL A 72 1.39 -8.30 -21.67
N SER A 73 2.27 -8.13 -20.68
CA SER A 73 3.65 -7.69 -20.91
C SER A 73 4.69 -8.80 -20.96
N ILE A 74 4.34 -9.99 -20.48
CA ILE A 74 5.23 -11.16 -20.46
C ILE A 74 4.62 -12.26 -21.35
N PRO A 75 5.02 -12.37 -22.62
CA PRO A 75 4.53 -13.40 -23.53
C PRO A 75 4.85 -14.81 -23.02
N GLU A 76 3.98 -15.77 -23.29
CA GLU A 76 4.18 -17.17 -22.88
C GLU A 76 5.40 -17.79 -23.57
N GLU A 77 5.64 -17.43 -24.83
CA GLU A 77 6.76 -17.90 -25.63
C GLU A 77 8.12 -17.60 -24.98
N LEU A 78 8.21 -16.49 -24.24
CA LEU A 78 9.44 -16.14 -23.51
C LEU A 78 9.73 -17.10 -22.36
N ALA A 79 8.68 -17.59 -21.72
CA ALA A 79 8.82 -18.55 -20.63
C ALA A 79 9.08 -19.97 -21.16
N GLU A 80 8.44 -20.37 -22.26
CA GLU A 80 8.69 -21.64 -22.93
C GLU A 80 10.14 -21.71 -23.41
N ALA A 81 10.67 -20.65 -24.01
CA ALA A 81 12.06 -20.56 -24.39
C ALA A 81 13.02 -20.71 -23.18
N ALA A 82 12.70 -20.06 -22.06
CA ALA A 82 13.48 -20.17 -20.83
C ALA A 82 13.45 -21.59 -20.23
N GLU A 83 12.31 -22.29 -20.32
CA GLU A 83 12.20 -23.71 -19.91
C GLU A 83 13.05 -24.64 -20.78
N LEU A 84 13.07 -24.40 -22.09
CA LEU A 84 13.96 -25.15 -23.02
C LEU A 84 15.43 -24.93 -22.69
N ASP A 85 15.81 -23.75 -22.25
CA ASP A 85 17.15 -23.40 -21.76
C ASP A 85 17.48 -23.97 -20.37
N GLY A 86 16.54 -24.70 -19.72
CA GLY A 86 16.70 -25.26 -18.38
C GLY A 86 16.62 -24.23 -17.26
N CYS A 87 16.01 -23.08 -17.51
CA CYS A 87 15.82 -22.02 -16.52
C CYS A 87 14.69 -22.40 -15.55
N SER A 88 14.97 -22.38 -14.24
CA SER A 88 13.91 -22.58 -13.24
C SER A 88 12.98 -21.36 -13.15
N ASP A 89 11.70 -21.59 -12.74
CA ASP A 89 10.69 -20.53 -12.60
C ASP A 89 11.13 -19.37 -11.71
N LEU A 90 11.81 -19.66 -10.60
CA LEU A 90 12.35 -18.62 -9.71
C LEU A 90 13.45 -17.82 -10.39
N ARG A 91 14.34 -18.47 -11.12
CA ARG A 91 15.39 -17.78 -11.87
C ARG A 91 14.80 -16.93 -12.98
N PHE A 92 13.80 -17.45 -13.70
CA PHE A 92 13.07 -16.70 -14.72
C PHE A 92 12.38 -15.46 -14.12
N LEU A 93 11.71 -15.62 -12.97
CA LEU A 93 11.08 -14.49 -12.25
C LEU A 93 12.10 -13.37 -11.95
N TRP A 94 13.26 -13.72 -11.37
CA TRP A 94 14.26 -12.74 -10.97
C TRP A 94 15.03 -12.13 -12.12
N SER A 95 15.41 -12.94 -13.12
CA SER A 95 16.31 -12.53 -14.20
C SER A 95 15.58 -11.90 -15.38
N VAL A 96 14.31 -12.26 -15.61
CA VAL A 96 13.55 -11.82 -16.79
C VAL A 96 12.31 -11.02 -16.39
N VAL A 97 11.42 -11.61 -15.59
CA VAL A 97 10.12 -11.00 -15.31
C VAL A 97 10.25 -9.69 -14.54
N LEU A 98 10.99 -9.67 -13.43
CA LEU A 98 11.15 -8.47 -12.62
C LEU A 98 11.83 -7.31 -13.37
N PRO A 99 12.93 -7.51 -14.12
CA PRO A 99 13.53 -6.45 -14.92
C PRO A 99 12.61 -5.88 -16.00
N LEU A 100 11.80 -6.73 -16.66
CA LEU A 100 10.83 -6.29 -17.67
C LEU A 100 9.61 -5.58 -17.04
N SER A 101 9.34 -5.87 -15.77
CA SER A 101 8.17 -5.38 -15.04
C SER A 101 8.43 -4.13 -14.19
N LYS A 102 9.55 -3.43 -14.40
CA LYS A 102 9.88 -2.20 -13.66
C LYS A 102 8.73 -1.18 -13.59
N PRO A 103 7.93 -0.93 -14.65
CA PRO A 103 6.82 0.01 -14.57
C PRO A 103 5.78 -0.38 -13.54
N ILE A 104 5.31 -1.63 -13.57
CA ILE A 104 4.29 -2.08 -12.60
C ILE A 104 4.86 -2.17 -11.18
N LEU A 105 6.14 -2.55 -11.01
CA LEU A 105 6.79 -2.56 -9.72
C LEU A 105 6.82 -1.16 -9.10
N ALA A 106 7.14 -0.13 -9.89
CA ALA A 106 7.12 1.26 -9.43
C ALA A 106 5.72 1.71 -9.00
N VAL A 107 4.68 1.32 -9.75
CA VAL A 107 3.28 1.58 -9.41
C VAL A 107 2.90 0.90 -8.10
N LEU A 108 3.21 -0.38 -7.93
CA LEU A 108 2.91 -1.12 -6.71
C LEU A 108 3.62 -0.53 -5.49
N VAL A 109 4.92 -0.23 -5.62
CA VAL A 109 5.69 0.42 -4.55
C VAL A 109 5.06 1.75 -4.16
N LEU A 110 4.67 2.58 -5.12
CA LEU A 110 4.00 3.85 -4.85
C LEU A 110 2.67 3.64 -4.12
N MET A 111 1.82 2.73 -4.61
CA MET A 111 0.52 2.45 -3.99
C MET A 111 0.66 2.00 -2.53
N TYR A 112 1.59 1.07 -2.27
CA TYR A 112 1.87 0.63 -0.90
C TYR A 112 2.50 1.73 -0.05
N ALA A 113 3.45 2.49 -0.58
CA ALA A 113 4.11 3.57 0.14
C ALA A 113 3.12 4.67 0.55
N VAL A 114 2.25 5.11 -0.38
CA VAL A 114 1.21 6.11 -0.09
C VAL A 114 0.16 5.55 0.87
N GLY A 115 -0.25 4.28 0.72
CA GLY A 115 -1.17 3.61 1.63
C GLY A 115 -0.62 3.57 3.06
N GLN A 116 0.62 3.12 3.24
CA GLN A 116 1.27 3.06 4.56
C GLN A 116 1.57 4.45 5.13
N TRP A 117 1.92 5.43 4.28
CA TRP A 117 2.10 6.81 4.73
C TRP A 117 0.83 7.39 5.35
N ASN A 118 -0.35 7.08 4.79
CA ASN A 118 -1.64 7.58 5.27
C ASN A 118 -2.28 6.69 6.35
N ALA A 119 -1.70 5.54 6.69
CA ALA A 119 -2.24 4.57 7.63
C ALA A 119 -2.09 5.05 9.08
N TYR A 120 -3.03 5.85 9.57
CA TYR A 120 -3.08 6.25 10.98
C TYR A 120 -4.02 5.37 11.82
N PHE A 121 -5.11 4.86 11.20
CA PHE A 121 -6.16 4.15 11.94
C PHE A 121 -5.68 2.79 12.44
N ASP A 122 -4.97 2.03 11.61
CA ASP A 122 -4.37 0.75 12.02
C ASP A 122 -3.32 0.96 13.11
N ALA A 123 -2.52 2.05 13.00
CA ALA A 123 -1.57 2.39 14.05
C ALA A 123 -2.25 2.74 15.39
N LEU A 124 -3.36 3.48 15.34
CA LEU A 124 -4.17 3.79 16.53
C LEU A 124 -4.75 2.52 17.19
N LEU A 125 -5.10 1.53 16.35
CA LEU A 125 -5.73 0.29 16.81
C LEU A 125 -4.74 -0.71 17.38
N TYR A 126 -3.58 -0.87 16.73
CA TYR A 126 -2.63 -1.94 17.03
C TYR A 126 -1.42 -1.51 17.85
N LEU A 127 -1.04 -0.23 17.84
CA LEU A 127 0.17 0.25 18.52
C LEU A 127 -0.18 0.94 19.85
N LYS A 128 0.56 0.56 20.90
CA LYS A 128 0.45 1.17 22.23
C LYS A 128 1.65 2.03 22.56
N SER A 129 2.83 1.63 22.11
CA SER A 129 4.11 2.31 22.39
C SER A 129 4.27 3.53 21.51
N ALA A 130 4.44 4.71 22.10
CA ALA A 130 4.62 5.99 21.39
C ALA A 130 5.83 5.97 20.43
N ALA A 131 6.87 5.20 20.75
CA ALA A 131 8.05 5.03 19.90
C ALA A 131 7.77 4.36 18.54
N LEU A 132 6.64 3.66 18.41
CA LEU A 132 6.24 2.97 17.17
C LEU A 132 5.22 3.77 16.36
N HIS A 133 4.74 4.90 16.88
CA HIS A 133 3.70 5.69 16.23
C HIS A 133 4.19 6.28 14.90
N PRO A 134 3.51 6.04 13.78
CA PRO A 134 3.80 6.70 12.52
C PRO A 134 3.47 8.18 12.60
N LEU A 135 4.11 8.97 11.73
CA LEU A 135 3.95 10.42 11.70
C LEU A 135 2.47 10.86 11.66
N GLN A 136 1.65 10.24 10.85
CA GLN A 136 0.21 10.58 10.72
C GLN A 136 -0.56 10.44 12.03
N LEU A 137 -0.24 9.44 12.86
CA LEU A 137 -0.85 9.28 14.17
C LEU A 137 -0.41 10.39 15.13
N VAL A 138 0.87 10.78 15.10
CA VAL A 138 1.42 11.89 15.90
C VAL A 138 0.79 13.22 15.47
N LEU A 139 0.72 13.49 14.16
CA LEU A 139 0.09 14.70 13.62
C LEU A 139 -1.38 14.82 14.07
N ARG A 140 -2.12 13.71 14.01
CA ARG A 140 -3.51 13.67 14.49
C ARG A 140 -3.61 13.94 15.99
N SER A 141 -2.73 13.38 16.81
CA SER A 141 -2.75 13.59 18.26
C SER A 141 -2.53 15.07 18.61
N ILE A 142 -1.62 15.75 17.92
CA ILE A 142 -1.37 17.18 18.08
C ILE A 142 -2.63 18.01 17.75
N LEU A 143 -3.31 17.67 16.64
CA LEU A 143 -4.55 18.35 16.23
C LEU A 143 -5.65 18.19 17.28
N ILE A 144 -5.86 16.98 17.82
CA ILE A 144 -6.91 16.69 18.80
C ILE A 144 -6.62 17.40 20.14
N LEU A 145 -5.39 17.37 20.62
CA LEU A 145 -4.99 18.02 21.87
C LEU A 145 -5.27 19.52 21.84
N ASN A 146 -5.06 20.17 20.68
CA ASN A 146 -5.32 21.60 20.53
C ASN A 146 -6.82 21.95 20.45
N THR A 147 -7.71 21.01 20.12
CA THR A 147 -9.17 21.25 20.06
C THR A 147 -9.88 20.99 21.39
N THR A 148 -9.31 20.20 22.30
CA THR A 148 -9.98 19.77 23.55
C THR A 148 -9.71 20.67 24.76
N THR A 149 -8.82 21.65 24.65
CA THR A 149 -8.43 22.50 25.80
C THR A 149 -9.34 23.74 25.98
N SER A 150 -10.60 23.68 25.57
CA SER A 150 -11.57 24.81 25.60
C SER A 150 -12.33 24.87 26.93
N GLY A 151 -11.65 24.82 28.06
CA GLY A 151 -12.27 24.96 29.37
C GLY A 151 -11.85 26.26 30.05
N SER A 152 -12.77 27.19 30.31
CA SER A 152 -12.73 28.36 31.24
C SER A 152 -11.49 29.27 31.15
N MET A 153 -11.19 29.84 29.97
CA MET A 153 -10.16 30.86 29.81
C MET A 153 -10.72 32.18 29.33
N GLU A 154 -10.00 33.30 29.65
CA GLU A 154 -10.37 34.66 29.17
C GLU A 154 -10.39 34.68 27.62
N ALA A 155 -11.30 35.46 27.06
CA ALA A 155 -11.56 35.54 25.62
C ALA A 155 -10.32 35.92 24.79
N SER A 156 -9.42 36.74 25.33
CA SER A 156 -8.14 37.12 24.69
C SER A 156 -7.21 35.95 24.50
N VAL A 157 -7.08 35.09 25.50
CA VAL A 157 -6.22 33.86 25.45
C VAL A 157 -6.83 32.82 24.53
N MET A 158 -8.17 32.77 24.40
CA MET A 158 -8.83 31.88 23.44
C MET A 158 -8.51 32.24 21.99
N VAL A 159 -8.51 33.53 21.64
CA VAL A 159 -8.22 34.01 20.29
C VAL A 159 -6.77 33.69 19.90
N GLU A 160 -5.82 33.95 20.79
CA GLU A 160 -4.39 33.65 20.52
C GLU A 160 -4.13 32.14 20.36
N ARG A 161 -4.76 31.33 21.21
CA ARG A 161 -4.70 29.85 21.07
C ARG A 161 -5.33 29.35 19.78
N GLN A 162 -6.46 29.93 19.37
CA GLN A 162 -7.11 29.58 18.12
C GLN A 162 -6.20 29.87 16.91
N GLN A 163 -5.56 31.04 16.91
CA GLN A 163 -4.59 31.40 15.87
C GLN A 163 -3.39 30.43 15.84
N MET A 164 -2.87 30.05 17.01
CA MET A 164 -1.76 29.09 17.10
C MET A 164 -2.20 27.69 16.66
N ALA A 165 -3.40 27.25 17.00
CA ALA A 165 -3.98 25.99 16.56
C ALA A 165 -4.16 25.95 15.02
N ASP A 166 -4.61 27.05 14.43
CA ASP A 166 -4.76 27.17 12.98
C ASP A 166 -3.39 27.17 12.26
N LEU A 167 -2.40 27.87 12.79
CA LEU A 167 -1.03 27.80 12.25
C LEU A 167 -0.44 26.39 12.32
N LEU A 168 -0.61 25.70 13.44
CA LEU A 168 -0.19 24.30 13.59
C LEU A 168 -0.91 23.41 12.59
N LYS A 169 -2.23 23.56 12.40
CA LYS A 169 -3.02 22.79 11.45
C LYS A 169 -2.48 22.92 10.02
N TYR A 170 -2.22 24.13 9.54
CA TYR A 170 -1.68 24.34 8.20
C TYR A 170 -0.25 23.81 8.07
N SER A 171 0.60 24.02 9.07
CA SER A 171 1.96 23.49 9.09
C SER A 171 1.98 21.96 9.03
N LEU A 172 1.08 21.29 9.78
CA LEU A 172 0.95 19.83 9.79
C LEU A 172 0.48 19.28 8.44
N ILE A 173 -0.41 19.99 7.75
CA ILE A 173 -0.85 19.62 6.38
C ILE A 173 0.35 19.65 5.42
N VAL A 174 1.16 20.69 5.47
CA VAL A 174 2.37 20.80 4.63
C VAL A 174 3.35 19.68 4.93
N VAL A 175 3.69 19.46 6.21
CA VAL A 175 4.62 18.39 6.63
C VAL A 175 4.10 17.01 6.24
N GLY A 176 2.80 16.76 6.44
CA GLY A 176 2.17 15.48 6.11
C GLY A 176 2.08 15.19 4.60
N SER A 177 1.93 16.23 3.76
CA SER A 177 1.81 16.09 2.30
C SER A 177 3.16 16.12 1.57
N LEU A 178 4.16 16.77 2.12
CA LEU A 178 5.46 17.03 1.48
C LEU A 178 6.17 15.77 0.96
N PRO A 179 6.29 14.65 1.71
CA PRO A 179 6.95 13.45 1.21
C PRO A 179 6.23 12.82 0.02
N VAL A 180 4.89 12.84 0.00
CA VAL A 180 4.09 12.32 -1.11
C VAL A 180 4.29 13.18 -2.35
N LEU A 181 4.29 14.52 -2.20
CA LEU A 181 4.55 15.46 -3.27
C LEU A 181 5.96 15.31 -3.86
N LEU A 182 6.97 15.04 -3.02
CA LEU A 182 8.34 14.81 -3.48
C LEU A 182 8.51 13.50 -4.25
N ILE A 183 7.76 12.46 -3.90
CA ILE A 183 7.81 11.16 -4.58
C ILE A 183 7.05 11.20 -5.92
N TYR A 184 6.03 12.07 -6.05
CA TYR A 184 5.15 12.13 -7.23
C TYR A 184 5.90 12.30 -8.58
N PRO A 185 6.86 13.21 -8.77
CA PRO A 185 7.57 13.36 -10.04
C PRO A 185 8.35 12.10 -10.46
N PHE A 186 8.86 11.35 -9.49
CA PHE A 186 9.56 10.09 -9.77
C PHE A 186 8.59 8.99 -10.21
N ALA A 187 7.41 8.94 -9.60
CA ALA A 187 6.39 7.97 -9.95
C ALA A 187 5.73 8.27 -11.30
N GLN A 188 5.47 9.55 -11.62
CA GLN A 188 4.78 9.99 -12.83
C GLN A 188 5.45 9.47 -14.11
N ARG A 189 6.78 9.45 -14.18
CA ARG A 189 7.52 8.96 -15.35
C ARG A 189 7.27 7.48 -15.67
N TYR A 190 6.94 6.67 -14.64
CA TYR A 190 6.63 5.25 -14.81
C TYR A 190 5.16 5.03 -15.18
N PHE A 191 4.25 5.86 -14.66
CA PHE A 191 2.83 5.84 -15.04
C PHE A 191 2.61 6.14 -16.52
N VAL A 192 3.25 7.17 -17.04
CA VAL A 192 3.11 7.57 -18.44
C VAL A 192 3.59 6.46 -19.37
N LYS A 193 4.71 5.81 -19.06
CA LYS A 193 5.23 4.69 -19.86
C LYS A 193 4.34 3.44 -19.79
N GLY A 194 3.72 3.16 -18.64
CA GLY A 194 2.84 2.00 -18.47
C GLY A 194 1.50 2.12 -19.19
N MET A 195 0.92 3.32 -19.25
CA MET A 195 -0.34 3.55 -19.96
C MET A 195 -0.20 3.52 -21.49
N LEU A 196 0.94 3.94 -22.02
CA LEU A 196 1.18 3.95 -23.48
C LEU A 196 1.31 2.54 -24.07
N ILE A 197 1.77 1.55 -23.29
CA ILE A 197 1.90 0.15 -23.75
C ILE A 197 0.51 -0.50 -23.92
N GLY A 198 -0.49 -0.08 -23.13
CA GLY A 198 -1.86 -0.59 -23.23
C GLY A 198 -2.72 0.04 -24.34
N SER A 199 -2.35 1.24 -24.83
CA SER A 199 -3.14 1.99 -25.80
C SER A 199 -2.78 1.74 -27.27
N VAL A 200 -1.69 1.03 -27.55
CA VAL A 200 -1.18 0.81 -28.93
C VAL A 200 -1.68 -0.50 -29.56
N LYS A 201 -2.58 -1.24 -28.91
CA LYS A 201 -3.30 -2.39 -29.51
C LYS A 201 -4.75 -2.03 -29.74
N GLY A 202 -5.00 -1.07 -30.60
CA GLY A 202 -6.23 -0.82 -31.30
C GLY A 202 -5.98 -0.90 -32.80
#